data_7e94ed42c151a25d51a660a6092546ba
#
_entry.id   7e94ed42c151a25d51a660a6092546ba
#
_cell.length_a   1.000
_cell.length_b   1.000
_cell.length_c   1.000
_cell.angle_alpha   90.00
_cell.angle_beta   90.00
_cell.angle_gamma   90.00
#
_symmetry.space_group_name_H-M   'P 1'
#
loop_
_entity.id
_entity.type
_entity.pdbx_description
1 polymer ?
#
loop_
_entity_poly.entity_id
_entity_poly.type
_entity_poly.pdbx_seq_one_letter_code
_entity_poly.pdbx_strand_id
1 'polypeptide(L)'
;MSIELYSQSQTKLSAGCDTFDATTCFESYYMNSMQIQVNVLDPNNIFVEGARAVGKTEGVMGPRIIRVANDMPGELSFLVHKTYIALMTNVWPNIQAYFSRPVTVAGRVRPMLEYGIDYVVGETKIPSHFRHPRYPIAYPKHSILFRDGHHLQMVSSDQPESVAGRSGVHAFIEEMKHNKGEKLKTRLFPSLRGSSAEIRMSQYYQGVTGVSDTARVDLGEDDWFEEYENNIDRTLLEEIATVSLHVNAAMYKRYKLFAQQKQTTNPVILETIRLELQKVERTLALWKPRLADMRRNATLYVRASSFCNKDILGPKFFKTQLDTLDIDEFLTSICAIRHKEVVNKFFANYKKEFHQFSDSYIYESILKLDLREHFILTARYLKHYNKRDELLVGYDPGHFSSLVVGQEKDYGSELRILKEFFCYYPDEQPELARQFYEFFGQDAVNKHIILYPDRAGNKKKEDL
;
A
#
# COMPACT_ATOMS: atom_id res chain seq x y z
N MET A 1 -15.23 22.96 -5.00
CA MET A 1 -15.50 22.68 -6.43
C MET A 1 -15.55 21.18 -6.57
N SER A 2 -16.77 20.61 -6.61
CA SER A 2 -16.96 19.17 -6.75
C SER A 2 -16.74 18.82 -8.22
N ILE A 3 -15.54 18.36 -8.56
CA ILE A 3 -15.31 17.78 -9.87
C ILE A 3 -15.79 16.33 -9.78
N GLU A 4 -16.88 16.01 -10.45
CA GLU A 4 -17.35 14.64 -10.64
C GLU A 4 -16.34 13.91 -11.54
N LEU A 5 -15.34 13.29 -10.91
CA LEU A 5 -14.34 12.48 -11.60
C LEU A 5 -14.85 11.05 -11.71
N TYR A 6 -15.22 10.70 -12.90
CA TYR A 6 -15.67 9.35 -13.23
C TYR A 6 -14.47 8.39 -13.29
N SER A 7 -14.44 7.43 -12.39
CA SER A 7 -13.41 6.40 -12.35
C SER A 7 -13.52 5.46 -13.55
N GLN A 8 -12.58 5.58 -14.47
CA GLN A 8 -12.49 4.70 -15.65
C GLN A 8 -12.11 3.25 -15.30
N SER A 9 -11.53 3.04 -14.12
CA SER A 9 -11.02 1.73 -13.70
C SER A 9 -12.13 0.74 -13.37
N GLN A 10 -13.31 1.21 -12.96
CA GLN A 10 -14.43 0.33 -12.63
C GLN A 10 -15.06 -0.32 -13.86
N THR A 11 -14.89 0.28 -15.05
CA THR A 11 -15.55 -0.17 -16.27
C THR A 11 -14.94 -1.43 -16.90
N LYS A 12 -13.66 -1.70 -16.69
CA LYS A 12 -12.99 -2.86 -17.33
C LYS A 12 -13.05 -4.16 -16.49
N LEU A 13 -13.21 -4.05 -15.18
CA LEU A 13 -13.21 -5.24 -14.30
C LEU A 13 -14.48 -6.07 -14.34
N SER A 14 -15.60 -5.45 -14.69
CA SER A 14 -16.86 -6.15 -14.94
C SER A 14 -16.91 -6.82 -16.32
N ALA A 15 -15.92 -6.61 -17.17
CA ALA A 15 -15.87 -7.07 -18.56
C ALA A 15 -15.57 -8.57 -18.76
N GLY A 16 -15.73 -9.36 -17.73
CA GLY A 16 -15.78 -10.81 -17.91
C GLY A 16 -17.15 -11.32 -18.35
N CYS A 17 -18.11 -10.46 -18.53
CA CYS A 17 -19.37 -10.73 -19.19
C CYS A 17 -19.35 -9.98 -20.52
N ASP A 18 -19.61 -10.64 -21.64
CA ASP A 18 -19.60 -10.08 -23.00
C ASP A 18 -20.58 -8.93 -23.24
N THR A 19 -21.31 -8.53 -22.21
CA THR A 19 -22.23 -7.39 -22.21
C THR A 19 -21.94 -6.45 -21.04
N PHE A 20 -20.85 -5.68 -21.14
CA PHE A 20 -20.61 -4.58 -20.23
C PHE A 20 -21.69 -3.50 -20.43
N ASP A 21 -22.57 -3.37 -19.43
CA ASP A 21 -23.57 -2.30 -19.42
C ASP A 21 -22.94 -0.99 -18.91
N ALA A 22 -22.46 -0.16 -19.86
CA ALA A 22 -21.90 1.15 -19.56
C ALA A 22 -22.87 2.10 -18.81
N THR A 23 -24.15 1.74 -18.69
CA THR A 23 -25.17 2.56 -18.01
C THR A 23 -25.18 2.36 -16.49
N THR A 24 -24.42 1.41 -15.95
CA THR A 24 -24.59 0.94 -14.56
C THR A 24 -23.43 1.22 -13.62
N CYS A 25 -22.35 1.87 -14.08
CA CYS A 25 -21.12 2.00 -13.32
C CYS A 25 -20.69 3.44 -13.02
N PHE A 26 -21.63 4.36 -12.87
CA PHE A 26 -21.29 5.70 -12.38
C PHE A 26 -21.82 5.89 -10.96
N GLU A 27 -20.97 5.58 -10.00
CA GLU A 27 -21.14 6.06 -8.64
C GLU A 27 -20.24 7.28 -8.43
N SER A 28 -20.83 8.39 -7.98
CA SER A 28 -20.07 9.51 -7.49
C SER A 28 -19.58 9.17 -6.08
N TYR A 29 -18.27 9.21 -5.84
CA TYR A 29 -17.73 9.09 -4.51
C TYR A 29 -16.75 10.24 -4.23
N TYR A 30 -16.61 10.56 -2.96
CA TYR A 30 -15.72 11.62 -2.53
C TYR A 30 -14.26 11.25 -2.82
N MET A 31 -13.54 12.20 -3.41
CA MET A 31 -12.08 12.17 -3.54
C MET A 31 -11.50 13.50 -3.06
N ASN A 32 -10.46 13.44 -2.25
CA ASN A 32 -9.71 14.63 -1.88
C ASN A 32 -8.80 15.11 -3.03
N SER A 33 -8.22 16.31 -2.88
CA SER A 33 -7.42 16.93 -3.94
C SER A 33 -6.22 16.09 -4.40
N MET A 34 -5.52 15.41 -3.48
CA MET A 34 -4.42 14.50 -3.81
C MET A 34 -4.90 13.31 -4.63
N GLN A 35 -5.98 12.66 -4.21
CA GLN A 35 -6.57 11.53 -4.91
C GLN A 35 -7.06 11.92 -6.31
N ILE A 36 -7.68 13.09 -6.44
CA ILE A 36 -8.09 13.67 -7.73
C ILE A 36 -6.87 13.83 -8.64
N GLN A 37 -5.83 14.49 -8.15
CA GLN A 37 -4.61 14.74 -8.92
C GLN A 37 -3.98 13.44 -9.42
N VAL A 38 -3.80 12.47 -8.53
CA VAL A 38 -3.21 11.15 -8.87
C VAL A 38 -4.04 10.42 -9.93
N ASN A 39 -5.37 10.42 -9.80
CA ASN A 39 -6.23 9.66 -10.70
C ASN A 39 -6.50 10.36 -12.04
N VAL A 40 -6.47 11.68 -12.09
CA VAL A 40 -6.60 12.44 -13.36
C VAL A 40 -5.31 12.35 -14.17
N LEU A 41 -4.19 12.57 -13.54
CA LEU A 41 -2.89 12.51 -14.21
C LEU A 41 -2.52 11.06 -14.58
N ASP A 42 -2.61 10.15 -13.65
CA ASP A 42 -2.39 8.70 -13.80
C ASP A 42 -1.11 8.35 -14.62
N PRO A 43 0.06 8.95 -14.31
CA PRO A 43 1.28 8.75 -15.09
C PRO A 43 1.91 7.37 -14.83
N ASN A 44 3.00 7.06 -15.54
CA ASN A 44 3.74 5.80 -15.36
C ASN A 44 4.24 5.65 -13.92
N ASN A 45 4.98 6.65 -13.42
CA ASN A 45 5.51 6.65 -12.07
C ASN A 45 4.73 7.59 -11.16
N ILE A 46 4.38 7.08 -9.98
CA ILE A 46 3.68 7.85 -8.94
C ILE A 46 4.39 7.66 -7.61
N PHE A 47 4.78 8.76 -6.99
CA PHE A 47 5.30 8.79 -5.63
C PHE A 47 4.44 9.73 -4.78
N VAL A 48 3.80 9.19 -3.74
CA VAL A 48 2.96 9.96 -2.83
C VAL A 48 3.57 9.96 -1.44
N GLU A 49 4.08 11.10 -1.06
CA GLU A 49 4.44 11.44 0.32
C GLU A 49 3.21 12.01 1.00
N GLY A 50 2.39 11.14 1.56
CA GLY A 50 1.08 11.48 2.10
C GLY A 50 1.00 11.23 3.60
N ALA A 51 0.61 12.26 4.37
CA ALA A 51 0.39 12.17 5.80
C ALA A 51 -0.60 11.06 6.21
N ARG A 52 -0.70 10.77 7.50
CA ARG A 52 -1.64 9.78 8.03
C ARG A 52 -3.08 10.12 7.63
N ALA A 53 -3.86 9.09 7.37
CA ALA A 53 -5.29 9.20 7.02
C ALA A 53 -5.62 10.07 5.78
N VAL A 54 -4.65 10.34 4.90
CA VAL A 54 -4.90 11.04 3.63
C VAL A 54 -5.57 10.14 2.57
N GLY A 55 -5.70 8.84 2.84
CA GLY A 55 -6.37 7.90 1.96
C GLY A 55 -5.48 7.36 0.83
N LYS A 56 -4.20 7.06 1.13
CA LYS A 56 -3.23 6.48 0.18
C LYS A 56 -3.71 5.16 -0.43
N THR A 57 -4.19 4.23 0.39
CA THR A 57 -4.66 2.91 -0.07
C THR A 57 -5.92 3.04 -0.91
N GLU A 58 -6.93 3.78 -0.41
CA GLU A 58 -8.23 3.99 -1.06
C GLU A 58 -8.13 4.77 -2.38
N GLY A 59 -7.32 5.81 -2.41
CA GLY A 59 -7.25 6.73 -3.54
C GLY A 59 -6.09 6.51 -4.50
N VAL A 60 -5.08 5.73 -4.10
CA VAL A 60 -3.87 5.52 -4.91
C VAL A 60 -3.64 4.04 -5.18
N MET A 61 -3.31 3.24 -4.14
CA MET A 61 -2.87 1.85 -4.32
C MET A 61 -3.98 0.96 -4.89
N GLY A 62 -5.15 0.93 -4.27
CA GLY A 62 -6.27 0.10 -4.70
C GLY A 62 -6.69 0.36 -6.15
N PRO A 63 -7.03 1.60 -6.53
CA PRO A 63 -7.37 1.92 -7.91
C PRO A 63 -6.26 1.60 -8.91
N ARG A 64 -5.01 1.85 -8.52
CA ARG A 64 -3.86 1.64 -9.41
C ARG A 64 -3.59 0.16 -9.66
N ILE A 65 -3.67 -0.68 -8.63
CA ILE A 65 -3.52 -2.15 -8.77
C ILE A 65 -4.54 -2.68 -9.79
N ILE A 66 -5.79 -2.28 -9.67
CA ILE A 66 -6.86 -2.68 -10.59
C ILE A 66 -6.57 -2.26 -12.03
N ARG A 67 -6.13 -1.01 -12.24
CA ARG A 67 -5.80 -0.51 -13.58
C ARG A 67 -4.64 -1.23 -14.21
N VAL A 68 -3.58 -1.45 -13.45
CA VAL A 68 -2.38 -2.17 -13.90
C VAL A 68 -2.72 -3.61 -14.26
N ALA A 69 -3.50 -4.32 -13.41
CA ALA A 69 -3.93 -5.68 -13.69
C ALA A 69 -4.71 -5.77 -15.01
N ASN A 70 -5.70 -4.87 -15.20
CA ASN A 70 -6.52 -4.85 -16.40
C ASN A 70 -5.75 -4.49 -17.68
N ASP A 71 -4.78 -3.60 -17.58
CA ASP A 71 -4.04 -3.12 -18.77
C ASP A 71 -2.93 -4.08 -19.20
N MET A 72 -2.45 -4.90 -18.26
CA MET A 72 -1.37 -5.87 -18.50
C MET A 72 -1.77 -7.29 -18.09
N PRO A 73 -2.77 -7.90 -18.76
CA PRO A 73 -3.27 -9.23 -18.41
C PRO A 73 -2.21 -10.31 -18.59
N GLY A 74 -2.19 -11.28 -17.67
CA GLY A 74 -1.26 -12.39 -17.68
C GLY A 74 0.14 -12.09 -17.15
N GLU A 75 0.46 -10.85 -16.83
CA GLU A 75 1.78 -10.40 -16.37
C GLU A 75 1.92 -10.43 -14.84
N LEU A 76 3.16 -10.24 -14.38
CA LEU A 76 3.54 -10.19 -12.96
C LEU A 76 3.79 -8.76 -12.53
N SER A 77 3.18 -8.33 -11.42
CA SER A 77 3.58 -7.13 -10.68
C SER A 77 4.04 -7.48 -9.26
N PHE A 78 4.78 -6.58 -8.64
CA PHE A 78 5.29 -6.76 -7.28
C PHE A 78 4.57 -5.82 -6.31
N LEU A 79 4.13 -6.35 -5.16
CA LEU A 79 3.69 -5.57 -4.00
C LEU A 79 4.79 -5.64 -2.94
N VAL A 80 5.39 -4.52 -2.65
CA VAL A 80 6.65 -4.42 -1.89
C VAL A 80 6.44 -3.68 -0.59
N HIS A 81 6.95 -4.25 0.49
CA HIS A 81 7.10 -3.61 1.78
C HIS A 81 8.40 -4.11 2.42
N LYS A 82 8.89 -3.44 3.46
CA LYS A 82 10.11 -3.84 4.18
C LYS A 82 10.06 -5.31 4.61
N THR A 83 8.95 -5.76 5.18
CA THR A 83 8.80 -7.12 5.69
C THR A 83 7.54 -7.82 5.15
N TYR A 84 7.57 -9.15 5.03
CA TYR A 84 6.40 -9.95 4.69
C TYR A 84 5.29 -9.88 5.73
N ILE A 85 5.65 -9.77 6.99
CA ILE A 85 4.69 -9.68 8.10
C ILE A 85 3.81 -8.45 7.90
N ALA A 86 4.42 -7.29 7.66
CA ALA A 86 3.67 -6.07 7.42
C ALA A 86 2.81 -6.15 6.16
N LEU A 87 3.28 -6.82 5.10
CA LEU A 87 2.45 -7.09 3.91
C LEU A 87 1.19 -7.88 4.27
N MET A 88 1.32 -8.91 5.08
CA MET A 88 0.20 -9.79 5.45
C MET A 88 -0.73 -9.20 6.49
N THR A 89 -0.19 -8.48 7.47
CA THR A 89 -0.99 -7.98 8.61
C THR A 89 -1.57 -6.59 8.37
N ASN A 90 -0.93 -5.76 7.58
CA ASN A 90 -1.32 -4.36 7.42
C ASN A 90 -1.70 -4.01 5.97
N VAL A 91 -0.83 -4.34 5.01
CA VAL A 91 -1.00 -3.87 3.63
C VAL A 91 -2.12 -4.63 2.91
N TRP A 92 -2.03 -5.96 2.92
CA TRP A 92 -3.01 -6.80 2.24
C TRP A 92 -4.45 -6.64 2.78
N PRO A 93 -4.70 -6.65 4.09
CA PRO A 93 -6.05 -6.45 4.61
C PRO A 93 -6.67 -5.12 4.18
N ASN A 94 -5.90 -4.05 4.09
CA ASN A 94 -6.38 -2.75 3.62
C ASN A 94 -6.72 -2.76 2.11
N ILE A 95 -5.88 -3.41 1.29
CA ILE A 95 -6.17 -3.59 -0.14
C ILE A 95 -7.41 -4.49 -0.33
N GLN A 96 -7.53 -5.55 0.45
CA GLN A 96 -8.70 -6.44 0.42
C GLN A 96 -9.98 -5.71 0.84
N ALA A 97 -9.93 -4.86 1.85
CA ALA A 97 -11.05 -4.01 2.24
C ALA A 97 -11.49 -3.08 1.09
N TYR A 98 -10.52 -2.50 0.37
CA TYR A 98 -10.82 -1.72 -0.83
C TYR A 98 -11.50 -2.57 -1.92
N PHE A 99 -11.03 -3.78 -2.19
CA PHE A 99 -11.65 -4.69 -3.16
C PHE A 99 -13.07 -5.11 -2.76
N SER A 100 -13.30 -5.25 -1.46
CA SER A 100 -14.62 -5.63 -0.91
C SER A 100 -15.62 -4.48 -0.83
N ARG A 101 -15.21 -3.26 -1.22
CA ARG A 101 -16.06 -2.08 -1.20
C ARG A 101 -17.33 -2.31 -2.04
N PRO A 102 -18.52 -2.01 -1.49
CA PRO A 102 -19.76 -2.18 -2.23
C PRO A 102 -19.84 -1.20 -3.40
N VAL A 103 -20.21 -1.70 -4.58
CA VAL A 103 -20.49 -0.93 -5.78
C VAL A 103 -21.80 -1.41 -6.37
N THR A 104 -22.55 -0.49 -6.98
CA THR A 104 -23.81 -0.82 -7.64
C THR A 104 -23.58 -1.06 -9.12
N VAL A 105 -23.79 -2.30 -9.57
CA VAL A 105 -23.68 -2.68 -10.98
C VAL A 105 -25.02 -3.25 -11.45
N ALA A 106 -25.60 -2.65 -12.49
CA ALA A 106 -26.91 -3.05 -13.02
C ALA A 106 -28.03 -3.09 -11.97
N GLY A 107 -28.00 -2.13 -11.02
CA GLY A 107 -28.97 -2.07 -9.91
C GLY A 107 -28.74 -3.11 -8.80
N ARG A 108 -27.68 -3.89 -8.85
CA ARG A 108 -27.30 -4.87 -7.82
C ARG A 108 -26.04 -4.39 -7.08
N VAL A 109 -26.11 -4.44 -5.76
CA VAL A 109 -24.92 -4.16 -4.92
C VAL A 109 -24.05 -5.41 -4.88
N ARG A 110 -22.76 -5.25 -5.20
CA ARG A 110 -21.75 -6.30 -5.11
C ARG A 110 -20.42 -5.69 -4.64
N PRO A 111 -19.43 -6.52 -4.21
CA PRO A 111 -18.06 -6.04 -4.02
C PRO A 111 -17.49 -5.46 -5.32
N MET A 112 -16.57 -4.50 -5.23
CA MET A 112 -15.83 -3.97 -6.37
C MET A 112 -15.10 -5.09 -7.12
N LEU A 113 -14.43 -5.97 -6.38
CA LEU A 113 -13.90 -7.25 -6.84
C LEU A 113 -14.41 -8.37 -5.95
N GLU A 114 -14.96 -9.41 -6.53
CA GLU A 114 -15.51 -10.55 -5.82
C GLU A 114 -14.49 -11.69 -5.74
N TYR A 115 -14.20 -12.15 -4.50
CA TYR A 115 -13.30 -13.27 -4.28
C TYR A 115 -13.84 -14.54 -4.94
N GLY A 116 -12.96 -15.29 -5.61
CA GLY A 116 -13.33 -16.49 -6.36
C GLY A 116 -13.87 -16.22 -7.77
N ILE A 117 -14.29 -15.01 -8.09
CA ILE A 117 -14.82 -14.60 -9.41
C ILE A 117 -13.85 -13.66 -10.14
N ASP A 118 -13.43 -12.58 -9.49
CA ASP A 118 -12.57 -11.56 -10.07
C ASP A 118 -11.11 -11.73 -9.64
N TYR A 119 -10.86 -12.28 -8.45
CA TYR A 119 -9.53 -12.58 -7.94
C TYR A 119 -9.53 -13.76 -6.95
N VAL A 120 -8.38 -14.39 -6.79
CA VAL A 120 -8.09 -15.37 -5.73
C VAL A 120 -6.75 -15.09 -5.08
N VAL A 121 -6.56 -15.55 -3.84
CA VAL A 121 -5.36 -15.31 -3.04
C VAL A 121 -4.85 -16.63 -2.48
N GLY A 122 -3.55 -16.87 -2.59
CA GLY A 122 -2.91 -18.04 -2.00
C GLY A 122 -3.27 -19.38 -2.64
N GLU A 123 -3.98 -19.38 -3.75
CA GLU A 123 -4.43 -20.61 -4.41
C GLU A 123 -3.30 -21.28 -5.19
N THR A 124 -3.09 -22.57 -4.93
CA THR A 124 -2.14 -23.38 -5.69
C THR A 124 -2.74 -23.90 -7.01
N LYS A 125 -4.08 -24.01 -7.06
CA LYS A 125 -4.82 -24.44 -8.25
C LYS A 125 -5.59 -23.24 -8.83
N ILE A 126 -5.25 -22.88 -10.04
CA ILE A 126 -5.91 -21.79 -10.76
C ILE A 126 -7.36 -22.19 -11.09
N PRO A 127 -8.38 -21.38 -10.75
CA PRO A 127 -9.76 -21.66 -11.14
C PRO A 127 -9.91 -21.77 -12.67
N SER A 128 -10.74 -22.70 -13.16
CA SER A 128 -10.89 -23.00 -14.59
C SER A 128 -11.38 -21.82 -15.44
N HIS A 129 -12.06 -20.86 -14.83
CA HIS A 129 -12.57 -19.66 -15.50
C HIS A 129 -11.58 -18.48 -15.48
N PHE A 130 -10.39 -18.66 -14.87
CA PHE A 130 -9.33 -17.67 -14.89
C PHE A 130 -8.39 -17.92 -16.07
N ARG A 131 -7.89 -16.84 -16.65
CA ARG A 131 -6.79 -16.92 -17.60
C ARG A 131 -5.52 -17.34 -16.87
N HIS A 132 -4.75 -18.25 -17.46
CA HIS A 132 -3.45 -18.62 -16.91
C HIS A 132 -2.47 -17.44 -17.05
N PRO A 133 -1.67 -17.15 -16.00
CA PRO A 133 -0.58 -16.19 -16.10
C PRO A 133 0.45 -16.67 -17.12
N ARG A 134 1.17 -15.74 -17.72
CA ARG A 134 2.23 -16.02 -18.71
C ARG A 134 3.37 -16.86 -18.12
N TYR A 135 3.73 -16.56 -16.88
CA TYR A 135 4.74 -17.30 -16.15
C TYR A 135 4.12 -18.04 -14.96
N PRO A 136 4.65 -19.21 -14.62
CA PRO A 136 4.20 -19.95 -13.44
C PRO A 136 4.30 -19.09 -12.17
N ILE A 137 3.30 -19.17 -11.32
CA ILE A 137 3.31 -18.51 -10.01
C ILE A 137 4.26 -19.28 -9.11
N ALA A 138 5.42 -18.71 -8.80
CA ALA A 138 6.46 -19.39 -8.02
C ALA A 138 6.12 -19.49 -6.53
N TYR A 139 5.39 -18.53 -5.99
CA TYR A 139 4.93 -18.51 -4.58
C TYR A 139 3.42 -18.27 -4.52
N PRO A 140 2.59 -19.28 -4.81
CA PRO A 140 1.14 -19.12 -4.82
C PRO A 140 0.59 -18.55 -3.52
N LYS A 141 1.08 -19.02 -2.37
CA LYS A 141 0.65 -18.57 -1.04
C LYS A 141 0.81 -17.07 -0.78
N HIS A 142 1.70 -16.42 -1.50
CA HIS A 142 2.00 -14.98 -1.38
C HIS A 142 1.64 -14.22 -2.67
N SER A 143 0.71 -14.74 -3.42
CA SER A 143 0.29 -14.15 -4.70
C SER A 143 -1.22 -13.96 -4.74
N ILE A 144 -1.60 -12.84 -5.32
CA ILE A 144 -2.99 -12.49 -5.66
C ILE A 144 -3.10 -12.68 -7.17
N LEU A 145 -3.98 -13.56 -7.62
CA LEU A 145 -4.23 -13.82 -9.03
C LEU A 145 -5.56 -13.19 -9.43
N PHE A 146 -5.53 -12.34 -10.44
CA PHE A 146 -6.73 -11.75 -11.05
C PHE A 146 -7.25 -12.65 -12.18
N ARG A 147 -8.55 -12.53 -12.48
CA ARG A 147 -9.24 -13.33 -13.48
C ARG A 147 -8.60 -13.28 -14.86
N ASP A 148 -8.03 -12.15 -15.25
CA ASP A 148 -7.34 -11.94 -16.53
C ASP A 148 -5.91 -12.54 -16.57
N GLY A 149 -5.51 -13.24 -15.52
CA GLY A 149 -4.21 -13.89 -15.39
C GLY A 149 -3.10 -12.98 -14.87
N HIS A 150 -3.36 -11.70 -14.66
CA HIS A 150 -2.40 -10.83 -13.98
C HIS A 150 -2.20 -11.32 -12.54
N HIS A 151 -0.96 -11.37 -12.06
CA HIS A 151 -0.72 -11.74 -10.68
C HIS A 151 0.17 -10.73 -9.98
N LEU A 152 -0.21 -10.43 -8.74
CA LEU A 152 0.49 -9.51 -7.85
C LEU A 152 1.20 -10.33 -6.79
N GLN A 153 2.52 -10.34 -6.80
CA GLN A 153 3.32 -11.07 -5.83
C GLN A 153 3.83 -10.16 -4.73
N MET A 154 3.65 -10.61 -3.49
CA MET A 154 4.20 -9.97 -2.32
C MET A 154 5.71 -10.20 -2.22
N VAL A 155 6.45 -9.14 -1.93
CA VAL A 155 7.93 -9.12 -1.88
C VAL A 155 8.39 -8.32 -0.67
N SER A 156 9.31 -8.90 0.10
CA SER A 156 10.01 -8.16 1.16
C SER A 156 11.25 -7.48 0.59
N SER A 157 11.41 -6.17 0.81
CA SER A 157 12.61 -5.45 0.40
C SER A 157 13.85 -5.77 1.25
N ASP A 158 13.67 -6.38 2.43
CA ASP A 158 14.79 -6.90 3.21
C ASP A 158 15.44 -8.13 2.53
N GLN A 159 14.67 -8.84 1.67
CA GLN A 159 15.14 -9.99 0.90
C GLN A 159 14.81 -9.83 -0.59
N PRO A 160 15.42 -8.88 -1.29
CA PRO A 160 15.14 -8.57 -2.68
C PRO A 160 15.58 -9.69 -3.64
N GLU A 161 16.38 -10.66 -3.19
CA GLU A 161 16.78 -11.85 -3.96
C GLU A 161 15.55 -12.68 -4.39
N SER A 162 14.44 -12.57 -3.68
CA SER A 162 13.18 -13.27 -4.04
C SER A 162 12.61 -12.85 -5.40
N VAL A 163 13.02 -11.71 -5.95
CA VAL A 163 12.65 -11.25 -7.30
C VAL A 163 13.74 -11.51 -8.34
N ALA A 164 14.92 -11.97 -7.93
CA ALA A 164 16.02 -12.24 -8.85
C ALA A 164 15.60 -13.28 -9.90
N GLY A 165 15.91 -13.02 -11.16
CA GLY A 165 15.55 -13.89 -12.28
C GLY A 165 14.09 -13.79 -12.75
N ARG A 166 13.24 -12.97 -12.11
CA ARG A 166 11.86 -12.75 -12.56
C ARG A 166 11.73 -11.50 -13.40
N SER A 167 10.69 -11.49 -14.22
CA SER A 167 10.35 -10.35 -15.07
C SER A 167 8.98 -9.83 -14.68
N GLY A 168 8.95 -8.77 -13.88
CA GLY A 168 7.73 -8.04 -13.54
C GLY A 168 7.46 -6.90 -14.51
N VAL A 169 6.28 -6.32 -14.44
CA VAL A 169 5.89 -5.18 -15.28
C VAL A 169 5.65 -3.91 -14.49
N HIS A 170 5.32 -4.01 -13.21
CA HIS A 170 5.07 -2.85 -12.34
C HIS A 170 5.42 -3.17 -10.88
N ALA A 171 5.83 -2.16 -10.12
CA ALA A 171 6.07 -2.29 -8.68
C ALA A 171 5.17 -1.34 -7.88
N PHE A 172 4.52 -1.89 -6.87
CA PHE A 172 3.75 -1.17 -5.86
C PHE A 172 4.54 -1.19 -4.56
N ILE A 173 4.90 -0.04 -4.03
CA ILE A 173 5.74 0.08 -2.84
C ILE A 173 4.95 0.79 -1.75
N GLU A 174 4.64 0.04 -0.70
CA GLU A 174 4.02 0.57 0.51
C GLU A 174 5.10 0.96 1.53
N GLU A 175 4.84 2.05 2.24
CA GLU A 175 5.76 2.63 3.23
C GLU A 175 7.19 2.77 2.68
N MET A 176 7.34 3.59 1.63
CA MET A 176 8.63 3.81 0.96
C MET A 176 9.77 4.16 1.92
N LYS A 177 9.48 4.93 2.97
CA LYS A 177 10.43 5.34 4.01
C LYS A 177 11.09 4.19 4.78
N HIS A 178 10.45 3.03 4.83
CA HIS A 178 10.99 1.84 5.48
C HIS A 178 11.79 0.94 4.53
N ASN A 179 11.72 1.20 3.24
CA ASN A 179 12.43 0.42 2.22
C ASN A 179 13.74 1.11 1.84
N LYS A 180 14.85 0.36 1.84
CA LYS A 180 16.15 0.90 1.44
C LYS A 180 16.20 1.15 -0.07
N GLY A 181 16.32 2.43 -0.47
CA GLY A 181 16.32 2.85 -1.86
C GLY A 181 17.39 2.18 -2.70
N GLU A 182 18.59 2.00 -2.18
CA GLU A 182 19.67 1.31 -2.86
C GLU A 182 19.30 -0.12 -3.26
N LYS A 183 18.69 -0.89 -2.35
CA LYS A 183 18.22 -2.26 -2.63
C LYS A 183 17.14 -2.30 -3.70
N LEU A 184 16.21 -1.33 -3.68
CA LEU A 184 15.17 -1.25 -4.69
C LEU A 184 15.75 -0.91 -6.07
N LYS A 185 16.63 0.09 -6.15
CA LYS A 185 17.27 0.54 -7.40
C LYS A 185 18.18 -0.53 -8.02
N THR A 186 18.86 -1.32 -7.19
CA THR A 186 19.82 -2.33 -7.68
C THR A 186 19.20 -3.70 -7.94
N ARG A 187 18.10 -4.05 -7.29
CA ARG A 187 17.52 -5.40 -7.35
C ARG A 187 16.12 -5.45 -7.92
N LEU A 188 15.22 -4.58 -7.44
CA LEU A 188 13.80 -4.62 -7.83
C LEU A 188 13.58 -3.92 -9.19
N PHE A 189 14.00 -2.68 -9.35
CA PHE A 189 13.71 -1.92 -10.58
C PHE A 189 14.28 -2.56 -11.84
N PRO A 190 15.50 -3.16 -11.84
CA PRO A 190 16.00 -3.89 -12.99
C PRO A 190 15.20 -5.16 -13.35
N SER A 191 14.36 -5.66 -12.43
CA SER A 191 13.47 -6.79 -12.69
C SER A 191 12.17 -6.38 -13.41
N LEU A 192 11.88 -5.07 -13.52
CA LEU A 192 10.72 -4.55 -14.25
C LEU A 192 11.01 -4.54 -15.76
N ARG A 193 10.78 -5.68 -16.41
CA ARG A 193 11.17 -5.91 -17.81
C ARG A 193 10.25 -6.86 -18.57
N GLY A 194 8.94 -6.75 -18.42
CA GLY A 194 7.97 -7.62 -19.10
C GLY A 194 8.31 -7.94 -20.57
N SER A 195 7.71 -8.93 -21.13
CA SER A 195 8.24 -9.64 -22.30
C SER A 195 7.50 -9.38 -23.62
N SER A 196 6.22 -8.97 -23.64
CA SER A 196 5.49 -8.82 -24.90
C SER A 196 5.52 -7.40 -25.45
N ALA A 197 5.46 -7.30 -26.79
CA ALA A 197 5.40 -5.99 -27.46
C ALA A 197 4.13 -5.20 -27.09
N GLU A 198 3.00 -5.88 -26.96
CA GLU A 198 1.71 -5.28 -26.58
C GLU A 198 1.76 -4.67 -25.18
N ILE A 199 2.33 -5.40 -24.22
CA ILE A 199 2.46 -4.92 -22.83
C ILE A 199 3.38 -3.70 -22.74
N ARG A 200 4.40 -3.61 -23.59
CA ARG A 200 5.30 -2.43 -23.63
C ARG A 200 4.59 -1.14 -24.07
N MET A 201 3.43 -1.26 -24.69
CA MET A 201 2.60 -0.10 -25.06
C MET A 201 1.73 0.40 -23.90
N SER A 202 1.62 -0.36 -22.80
CA SER A 202 0.90 0.09 -21.61
C SER A 202 1.55 1.32 -20.99
N GLN A 203 0.72 2.26 -20.54
CA GLN A 203 1.21 3.42 -19.77
C GLN A 203 1.84 3.03 -18.43
N TYR A 204 1.58 1.82 -17.94
CA TYR A 204 2.05 1.33 -16.65
C TYR A 204 3.30 0.43 -16.75
N TYR A 205 3.74 0.15 -17.96
CA TYR A 205 4.89 -0.74 -18.18
C TYR A 205 6.17 -0.15 -17.59
N GLN A 206 6.91 -0.97 -16.83
CA GLN A 206 8.12 -0.60 -16.08
C GLN A 206 7.90 0.54 -15.07
N GLY A 207 6.65 0.76 -14.66
CA GLY A 207 6.31 1.84 -13.75
C GLY A 207 6.43 1.46 -12.27
N VAL A 208 6.49 2.48 -11.45
CA VAL A 208 6.52 2.38 -9.99
C VAL A 208 5.39 3.21 -9.39
N THR A 209 4.65 2.61 -8.47
CA THR A 209 3.68 3.32 -7.63
C THR A 209 4.09 3.18 -6.18
N GLY A 210 4.58 4.24 -5.59
CA GLY A 210 5.03 4.28 -4.21
C GLY A 210 4.18 5.21 -3.35
N VAL A 211 3.86 4.78 -2.14
CA VAL A 211 3.19 5.60 -1.14
C VAL A 211 3.91 5.48 0.20
N SER A 212 3.95 6.55 0.96
CA SER A 212 4.55 6.60 2.28
C SER A 212 4.04 7.79 3.07
N ASP A 213 4.22 7.76 4.37
CA ASP A 213 4.30 8.98 5.16
C ASP A 213 5.64 9.68 4.91
N THR A 214 5.77 10.93 5.36
CA THR A 214 7.04 11.68 5.32
C THR A 214 8.12 10.95 6.11
N ALA A 215 9.31 10.84 5.53
CA ALA A 215 10.42 10.14 6.18
C ALA A 215 11.00 10.94 7.35
N ARG A 216 11.24 10.26 8.47
CA ARG A 216 11.98 10.74 9.62
C ARG A 216 13.44 10.27 9.52
N VAL A 217 14.26 11.01 8.78
CA VAL A 217 15.68 10.69 8.57
C VAL A 217 16.44 10.67 9.91
N ASP A 218 16.03 11.51 10.85
CA ASP A 218 16.56 11.53 12.23
C ASP A 218 16.33 10.20 12.98
N LEU A 219 15.27 9.47 12.66
CA LEU A 219 14.97 8.13 13.18
C LEU A 219 15.54 7.00 12.30
N GLY A 220 16.32 7.35 11.26
CA GLY A 220 16.94 6.40 10.35
C GLY A 220 16.00 5.82 9.31
N GLU A 221 14.89 6.48 9.01
CA GLU A 221 14.07 6.18 7.84
C GLU A 221 14.75 6.67 6.56
N ASP A 222 14.41 6.08 5.42
CA ASP A 222 15.05 6.35 4.13
C ASP A 222 14.19 7.35 3.32
N ASP A 223 14.81 8.36 2.74
CA ASP A 223 14.17 9.42 1.97
C ASP A 223 14.43 9.32 0.45
N TRP A 224 14.91 8.18 -0.03
CA TRP A 224 15.31 7.93 -1.42
C TRP A 224 14.28 8.37 -2.46
N PHE A 225 13.00 8.35 -2.10
CA PHE A 225 11.91 8.70 -3.00
C PHE A 225 11.77 10.21 -3.21
N GLU A 226 12.35 11.04 -2.33
CA GLU A 226 12.30 12.50 -2.44
C GLU A 226 13.03 13.02 -3.69
N GLU A 227 14.02 12.26 -4.20
CA GLU A 227 14.74 12.64 -5.43
C GLU A 227 13.81 12.77 -6.64
N TYR A 228 12.69 12.00 -6.67
CA TYR A 228 11.75 12.03 -7.79
C TYR A 228 10.94 13.33 -7.85
N GLU A 229 10.91 14.14 -6.79
CA GLU A 229 10.33 15.47 -6.83
C GLU A 229 11.04 16.38 -7.85
N ASN A 230 12.35 16.18 -8.05
CA ASN A 230 13.14 16.93 -9.03
C ASN A 230 12.95 16.42 -10.48
N ASN A 231 12.35 15.25 -10.66
CA ASN A 231 12.16 14.63 -11.96
C ASN A 231 10.78 14.94 -12.58
N ILE A 232 10.03 15.87 -11.98
CA ILE A 232 8.70 16.24 -12.45
C ILE A 232 8.82 17.17 -13.64
N ASP A 233 8.28 16.75 -14.79
CA ASP A 233 7.99 17.64 -15.90
C ASP A 233 6.59 18.25 -15.72
N ARG A 234 6.54 19.47 -15.21
CA ARG A 234 5.28 20.18 -14.94
C ARG A 234 4.50 20.48 -16.21
N THR A 235 5.18 20.81 -17.30
CA THR A 235 4.54 21.11 -18.58
C THR A 235 3.84 19.88 -19.12
N LEU A 236 4.52 18.74 -19.12
CA LEU A 236 3.93 17.45 -19.51
C LEU A 236 2.72 17.07 -18.62
N LEU A 237 2.80 17.30 -17.30
CA LEU A 237 1.69 17.01 -16.40
C LEU A 237 0.46 17.92 -16.64
N GLU A 238 0.66 19.20 -16.98
CA GLU A 238 -0.41 20.13 -17.34
C GLU A 238 -1.09 19.72 -18.67
N GLU A 239 -0.30 19.29 -19.64
CA GLU A 239 -0.82 18.75 -20.90
C GLU A 239 -1.60 17.45 -20.67
N ILE A 240 -1.07 16.52 -19.83
CA ILE A 240 -1.78 15.29 -19.44
C ILE A 240 -3.11 15.65 -18.76
N ALA A 241 -3.12 16.62 -17.85
CA ALA A 241 -4.36 17.04 -17.17
C ALA A 241 -5.41 17.51 -18.19
N THR A 242 -5.00 18.37 -19.13
CA THR A 242 -5.88 18.91 -20.16
C THR A 242 -6.46 17.82 -21.05
N VAL A 243 -5.60 16.91 -21.55
CA VAL A 243 -6.03 15.80 -22.41
C VAL A 243 -6.89 14.79 -21.61
N SER A 244 -6.54 14.52 -20.35
CA SER A 244 -7.32 13.65 -19.48
C SER A 244 -8.74 14.16 -19.26
N LEU A 245 -8.89 15.46 -18.99
CA LEU A 245 -10.21 16.07 -18.85
C LEU A 245 -11.01 15.98 -20.15
N HIS A 246 -10.40 16.19 -21.30
CA HIS A 246 -11.03 16.06 -22.61
C HIS A 246 -11.51 14.61 -22.87
N VAL A 247 -10.64 13.61 -22.60
CA VAL A 247 -10.98 12.18 -22.73
C VAL A 247 -12.09 11.80 -21.76
N ASN A 248 -12.06 12.28 -20.51
CA ASN A 248 -13.09 12.03 -19.52
C ASN A 248 -14.45 12.62 -19.94
N ALA A 249 -14.45 13.86 -20.48
CA ALA A 249 -15.68 14.47 -21.00
C ALA A 249 -16.27 13.66 -22.15
N ALA A 250 -15.43 13.17 -23.08
CA ALA A 250 -15.86 12.31 -24.17
C ALA A 250 -16.44 10.98 -23.66
N MET A 251 -15.79 10.35 -22.68
CA MET A 251 -16.28 9.12 -22.05
C MET A 251 -17.62 9.32 -21.34
N TYR A 252 -17.79 10.43 -20.64
CA TYR A 252 -19.03 10.78 -20.00
C TYR A 252 -20.17 11.03 -21.02
N LYS A 253 -19.86 11.74 -22.12
CA LYS A 253 -20.80 11.92 -23.25
C LYS A 253 -21.21 10.56 -23.82
N ARG A 254 -20.25 9.65 -24.04
CA ARG A 254 -20.52 8.28 -24.49
C ARG A 254 -21.50 7.55 -23.58
N TYR A 255 -21.22 7.59 -22.27
CA TYR A 255 -22.10 6.99 -21.26
C TYR A 255 -23.54 7.54 -21.34
N LYS A 256 -23.71 8.88 -21.37
CA LYS A 256 -25.03 9.50 -21.49
C LYS A 256 -25.78 9.05 -22.75
N LEU A 257 -25.06 8.94 -23.87
CA LEU A 257 -25.66 8.49 -25.13
C LEU A 257 -26.12 7.03 -25.04
N PHE A 258 -25.34 6.13 -24.42
CA PHE A 258 -25.80 4.75 -24.19
C PHE A 258 -26.99 4.68 -23.24
N ALA A 259 -27.03 5.49 -22.19
CA ALA A 259 -28.18 5.55 -21.28
C ALA A 259 -29.42 6.02 -22.02
N GLN A 260 -29.33 7.06 -22.86
CA GLN A 260 -30.45 7.54 -23.69
C GLN A 260 -30.88 6.51 -24.72
N GLN A 261 -29.95 5.78 -25.33
CA GLN A 261 -30.25 4.71 -26.31
C GLN A 261 -31.15 3.62 -25.69
N LYS A 262 -30.94 3.28 -24.42
CA LYS A 262 -31.74 2.26 -23.72
C LYS A 262 -33.15 2.77 -23.34
N GLN A 263 -33.31 4.08 -23.22
CA GLN A 263 -34.57 4.69 -22.79
C GLN A 263 -35.51 5.07 -23.93
N THR A 264 -35.06 5.01 -25.18
CA THR A 264 -35.85 5.42 -26.33
C THR A 264 -36.03 4.31 -27.35
N THR A 265 -37.22 4.22 -27.92
CA THR A 265 -37.55 3.34 -29.06
C THR A 265 -37.79 4.14 -30.35
N ASN A 266 -37.70 5.48 -30.30
CA ASN A 266 -37.92 6.34 -31.47
C ASN A 266 -36.75 6.20 -32.47
N PRO A 267 -36.99 5.75 -33.71
CA PRO A 267 -35.96 5.47 -34.68
C PRO A 267 -35.13 6.71 -35.08
N VAL A 268 -35.75 7.89 -35.10
CA VAL A 268 -35.03 9.14 -35.45
C VAL A 268 -34.07 9.52 -34.33
N ILE A 269 -34.48 9.37 -33.07
CA ILE A 269 -33.60 9.65 -31.92
C ILE A 269 -32.48 8.62 -31.86
N LEU A 270 -32.76 7.33 -32.11
CA LEU A 270 -31.76 6.27 -32.14
C LEU A 270 -30.69 6.53 -33.20
N GLU A 271 -31.09 7.00 -34.40
CA GLU A 271 -30.11 7.32 -35.45
C GLU A 271 -29.24 8.55 -35.05
N THR A 272 -29.82 9.56 -34.44
CA THR A 272 -29.08 10.71 -33.93
C THR A 272 -28.06 10.29 -32.87
N ILE A 273 -28.47 9.42 -31.91
CA ILE A 273 -27.59 8.88 -30.89
C ILE A 273 -26.45 8.08 -31.55
N ARG A 274 -26.74 7.25 -32.55
CA ARG A 274 -25.74 6.47 -33.27
C ARG A 274 -24.68 7.35 -33.91
N LEU A 275 -25.07 8.43 -34.57
CA LEU A 275 -24.16 9.39 -35.20
C LEU A 275 -23.27 10.11 -34.16
N GLU A 276 -23.85 10.51 -33.02
CA GLU A 276 -23.11 11.13 -31.92
C GLU A 276 -22.14 10.13 -31.27
N LEU A 277 -22.55 8.87 -31.06
CA LEU A 277 -21.66 7.82 -30.59
C LEU A 277 -20.46 7.61 -31.52
N GLN A 278 -20.68 7.58 -32.84
CA GLN A 278 -19.58 7.47 -33.80
C GLN A 278 -18.57 8.62 -33.68
N LYS A 279 -19.03 9.87 -33.46
CA LYS A 279 -18.14 11.02 -33.27
C LYS A 279 -17.32 10.86 -31.97
N VAL A 280 -17.99 10.48 -30.90
CA VAL A 280 -17.33 10.28 -29.59
C VAL A 280 -16.32 9.13 -29.66
N GLU A 281 -16.66 8.00 -30.30
CA GLU A 281 -15.73 6.89 -30.49
C GLU A 281 -14.49 7.27 -31.31
N ARG A 282 -14.66 8.09 -32.37
CA ARG A 282 -13.51 8.63 -33.12
C ARG A 282 -12.62 9.50 -32.25
N THR A 283 -13.21 10.37 -31.42
CA THR A 283 -12.47 11.20 -30.47
C THR A 283 -11.68 10.34 -29.47
N LEU A 284 -12.32 9.32 -28.89
CA LEU A 284 -11.68 8.42 -27.95
C LEU A 284 -10.58 7.58 -28.60
N ALA A 285 -10.81 7.08 -29.82
CA ALA A 285 -9.80 6.32 -30.58
C ALA A 285 -8.55 7.15 -30.89
N LEU A 286 -8.72 8.45 -31.09
CA LEU A 286 -7.59 9.37 -31.33
C LEU A 286 -6.82 9.72 -30.05
N TRP A 287 -7.56 10.08 -28.99
CA TRP A 287 -6.94 10.69 -27.81
C TRP A 287 -6.49 9.70 -26.74
N LYS A 288 -7.14 8.55 -26.57
CA LYS A 288 -6.71 7.55 -25.56
C LYS A 288 -5.28 7.03 -25.78
N PRO A 289 -4.86 6.62 -27.01
CA PRO A 289 -3.48 6.19 -27.23
C PRO A 289 -2.46 7.29 -26.99
N ARG A 290 -2.78 8.52 -27.40
CA ARG A 290 -1.92 9.70 -27.18
C ARG A 290 -1.74 10.00 -25.71
N LEU A 291 -2.85 9.98 -24.95
CA LEU A 291 -2.81 10.14 -23.49
C LEU A 291 -1.99 9.06 -22.83
N ALA A 292 -2.13 7.81 -23.24
CA ALA A 292 -1.34 6.70 -22.71
C ALA A 292 0.16 6.88 -23.01
N ASP A 293 0.52 7.41 -24.19
CA ASP A 293 1.88 7.69 -24.55
C ASP A 293 2.51 8.83 -23.74
N MET A 294 1.76 9.92 -23.54
CA MET A 294 2.19 11.01 -22.65
C MET A 294 2.39 10.51 -21.22
N ARG A 295 1.46 9.74 -20.69
CA ARG A 295 1.50 9.18 -19.32
C ARG A 295 2.66 8.21 -19.12
N ARG A 296 3.07 7.46 -20.14
CA ARG A 296 4.18 6.50 -20.09
C ARG A 296 5.51 7.16 -19.74
N ASN A 297 5.71 8.41 -20.16
CA ASN A 297 6.94 9.15 -19.95
C ASN A 297 6.88 10.09 -18.73
N ALA A 298 5.77 10.10 -18.02
CA ALA A 298 5.54 11.05 -16.92
C ALA A 298 5.80 10.43 -15.55
N THR A 299 6.34 11.25 -14.67
CA THR A 299 6.49 10.98 -13.23
C THR A 299 5.70 12.02 -12.45
N LEU A 300 4.93 11.58 -11.47
CA LEU A 300 4.22 12.43 -10.52
C LEU A 300 4.77 12.20 -9.14
N TYR A 301 5.16 13.27 -8.49
CA TYR A 301 5.43 13.31 -7.06
C TYR A 301 4.43 14.24 -6.38
N VAL A 302 3.75 13.74 -5.35
CA VAL A 302 2.75 14.52 -4.60
C VAL A 302 3.06 14.44 -3.12
N ARG A 303 3.13 15.60 -2.48
CA ARG A 303 3.14 15.70 -1.02
C ARG A 303 1.80 16.23 -0.52
N ALA A 304 1.17 15.50 0.40
CA ALA A 304 -0.17 15.81 0.86
C ALA A 304 -0.30 15.66 2.38
N SER A 305 -0.77 16.70 3.04
CA SER A 305 -1.10 16.66 4.47
C SER A 305 -2.45 16.00 4.72
N SER A 306 -2.70 15.56 5.97
CA SER A 306 -4.00 15.02 6.40
C SER A 306 -5.14 16.03 6.21
N PHE A 307 -4.83 17.33 6.14
CA PHE A 307 -5.81 18.39 5.88
C PHE A 307 -6.48 18.28 4.50
N CYS A 308 -5.86 17.60 3.54
CA CYS A 308 -6.52 17.29 2.27
C CYS A 308 -7.79 16.45 2.44
N ASN A 309 -7.89 15.72 3.55
CA ASN A 309 -9.01 14.83 3.89
C ASN A 309 -9.87 15.36 5.06
N LYS A 310 -9.79 16.65 5.35
CA LYS A 310 -10.44 17.31 6.50
C LYS A 310 -11.96 17.09 6.55
N ASP A 311 -12.61 17.01 5.39
CA ASP A 311 -14.07 16.88 5.29
C ASP A 311 -14.56 15.52 5.79
N ILE A 312 -13.71 14.47 5.71
CA ILE A 312 -13.99 13.14 6.26
C ILE A 312 -13.50 13.01 7.70
N LEU A 313 -12.29 13.49 7.99
CA LEU A 313 -11.65 13.33 9.30
C LEU A 313 -12.31 14.19 10.39
N GLY A 314 -12.76 15.39 10.02
CA GLY A 314 -13.38 16.35 10.92
C GLY A 314 -12.42 16.99 11.93
N PRO A 315 -12.84 18.08 12.60
CA PRO A 315 -11.97 18.85 13.51
C PRO A 315 -11.49 18.05 14.74
N LYS A 316 -12.29 17.08 15.19
CA LYS A 316 -11.97 16.25 16.37
C LYS A 316 -10.71 15.42 16.13
N PHE A 317 -10.52 14.87 14.92
CA PHE A 317 -9.31 14.11 14.57
C PHE A 317 -8.07 14.99 14.76
N PHE A 318 -8.03 16.17 14.16
CA PHE A 318 -6.86 17.05 14.21
C PHE A 318 -6.55 17.52 15.63
N LYS A 319 -7.60 17.85 16.41
CA LYS A 319 -7.43 18.22 17.83
C LYS A 319 -6.81 17.06 18.61
N THR A 320 -7.34 15.85 18.48
CA THR A 320 -6.80 14.66 19.17
C THR A 320 -5.33 14.42 18.78
N GLN A 321 -4.99 14.54 17.48
CA GLN A 321 -3.59 14.35 17.06
C GLN A 321 -2.67 15.45 17.65
N LEU A 322 -3.12 16.68 17.70
CA LEU A 322 -2.35 17.80 18.30
C LEU A 322 -2.17 17.62 19.81
N ASP A 323 -3.16 17.09 20.50
CA ASP A 323 -3.12 16.86 21.95
C ASP A 323 -2.26 15.63 22.34
N THR A 324 -2.07 14.67 21.42
CA THR A 324 -1.41 13.37 21.72
C THR A 324 -0.01 13.23 21.14
N LEU A 325 0.30 13.89 20.02
CA LEU A 325 1.61 13.82 19.36
C LEU A 325 2.50 14.95 19.85
N ASP A 326 3.81 14.69 19.90
CA ASP A 326 4.75 15.80 20.00
C ASP A 326 4.70 16.66 18.72
N ILE A 327 5.23 17.88 18.81
CA ILE A 327 5.11 18.85 17.72
C ILE A 327 5.82 18.37 16.44
N ASP A 328 6.98 17.72 16.54
CA ASP A 328 7.75 17.25 15.39
C ASP A 328 7.02 16.08 14.71
N GLU A 329 6.47 15.14 15.48
CA GLU A 329 5.65 14.07 14.95
C GLU A 329 4.36 14.60 14.32
N PHE A 330 3.71 15.58 14.92
CA PHE A 330 2.53 16.22 14.35
C PHE A 330 2.86 16.90 13.00
N LEU A 331 3.95 17.67 12.94
CA LEU A 331 4.38 18.34 11.72
C LEU A 331 4.71 17.34 10.62
N THR A 332 5.36 16.24 10.97
CA THR A 332 5.76 15.21 9.99
C THR A 332 4.59 14.34 9.56
N SER A 333 3.86 13.73 10.52
CA SER A 333 2.88 12.69 10.21
C SER A 333 1.49 13.22 9.85
N ILE A 334 1.16 14.47 10.24
CA ILE A 334 -0.13 15.12 9.94
C ILE A 334 0.00 16.21 8.90
N CYS A 335 1.04 17.05 9.01
CA CYS A 335 1.23 18.17 8.09
C CYS A 335 2.06 17.80 6.85
N ALA A 336 2.73 16.64 6.82
CA ALA A 336 3.68 16.22 5.79
C ALA A 336 4.85 17.21 5.62
N ILE A 337 5.35 17.76 6.73
CA ILE A 337 6.50 18.67 6.75
C ILE A 337 7.74 17.83 7.02
N ARG A 338 8.73 17.90 6.10
CA ARG A 338 10.01 17.19 6.24
C ARG A 338 10.84 17.79 7.36
N HIS A 339 11.32 16.94 8.23
CA HIS A 339 12.25 17.30 9.29
C HIS A 339 13.65 16.81 8.93
N LYS A 340 14.56 17.71 8.57
CA LYS A 340 15.89 17.36 8.04
C LYS A 340 17.02 17.44 9.06
N GLU A 341 16.78 17.99 10.26
CA GLU A 341 17.84 18.20 11.24
C GLU A 341 17.82 17.15 12.34
N VAL A 342 18.94 16.47 12.52
CA VAL A 342 19.21 15.59 13.65
C VAL A 342 19.77 16.44 14.79
N VAL A 343 18.90 17.05 15.58
CA VAL A 343 19.32 17.80 16.77
C VAL A 343 19.28 16.85 17.97
N ASN A 344 20.44 16.66 18.63
CA ASN A 344 20.62 15.97 19.92
C ASN A 344 20.12 14.50 19.97
N LYS A 345 20.85 13.59 19.33
CA LYS A 345 20.66 12.15 19.57
C LYS A 345 20.94 11.81 21.03
N PHE A 346 19.98 11.18 21.72
CA PHE A 346 20.19 10.64 23.07
C PHE A 346 21.38 9.66 23.11
N PHE A 347 21.51 8.83 22.08
CA PHE A 347 22.67 7.97 21.88
C PHE A 347 23.55 8.52 20.74
N ALA A 348 24.53 9.36 21.07
CA ALA A 348 25.40 10.01 20.08
C ALA A 348 26.13 9.01 19.16
N ASN A 349 26.47 7.83 19.68
CA ASN A 349 27.20 6.78 18.95
C ASN A 349 26.29 5.75 18.25
N TYR A 350 24.97 5.91 18.33
CA TYR A 350 24.06 5.00 17.65
C TYR A 350 24.17 5.18 16.13
N LYS A 351 24.49 4.09 15.45
CA LYS A 351 24.50 4.00 13.98
C LYS A 351 23.66 2.80 13.57
N LYS A 352 22.63 3.05 12.75
CA LYS A 352 21.65 2.06 12.33
C LYS A 352 22.32 0.83 11.68
N GLU A 353 23.35 1.05 10.88
CA GLU A 353 24.08 0.01 10.15
C GLU A 353 24.78 -0.99 11.09
N PHE A 354 25.17 -0.56 12.29
CA PHE A 354 25.90 -1.36 13.25
C PHE A 354 25.02 -1.87 14.40
N HIS A 355 23.97 -1.13 14.76
CA HIS A 355 23.20 -1.40 15.97
C HIS A 355 21.78 -1.90 15.68
N GLN A 356 21.37 -2.01 14.42
CA GLN A 356 20.06 -2.51 14.05
C GLN A 356 20.16 -3.64 13.03
N PHE A 357 19.52 -4.77 13.33
CA PHE A 357 19.34 -5.84 12.36
C PHE A 357 18.18 -5.48 11.41
N SER A 358 18.42 -5.59 10.11
CA SER A 358 17.41 -5.33 9.08
C SER A 358 16.51 -6.54 8.83
N ASP A 359 16.99 -7.77 9.13
CA ASP A 359 16.28 -9.03 8.92
C ASP A 359 16.00 -9.73 10.26
N SER A 360 15.13 -9.13 11.08
CA SER A 360 14.82 -9.61 12.42
C SER A 360 14.06 -10.93 12.47
N TYR A 361 13.49 -11.39 11.33
CA TYR A 361 12.59 -12.54 11.26
C TYR A 361 13.11 -13.67 10.38
N ILE A 362 12.67 -14.91 10.67
CA ILE A 362 13.02 -16.10 9.89
C ILE A 362 12.14 -16.15 8.63
N TYR A 363 12.69 -15.71 7.52
CA TYR A 363 12.00 -15.60 6.23
C TYR A 363 11.36 -16.91 5.76
N GLU A 364 12.09 -18.02 5.84
CA GLU A 364 11.61 -19.33 5.39
C GLU A 364 10.39 -19.82 6.17
N SER A 365 10.29 -19.46 7.46
CA SER A 365 9.12 -19.77 8.28
C SER A 365 7.91 -18.94 7.87
N ILE A 366 8.13 -17.67 7.49
CA ILE A 366 7.08 -16.76 7.05
C ILE A 366 6.58 -17.14 5.65
N LEU A 367 7.47 -17.60 4.76
CA LEU A 367 7.09 -18.08 3.43
C LEU A 367 6.14 -19.30 3.44
N LYS A 368 6.13 -20.05 4.55
CA LYS A 368 5.22 -21.19 4.72
C LYS A 368 3.83 -20.80 5.19
N LEU A 369 3.62 -19.54 5.59
CA LEU A 369 2.32 -19.05 6.05
C LEU A 369 1.35 -18.94 4.86
N ASP A 370 0.10 -19.29 5.11
CA ASP A 370 -0.98 -19.13 4.14
C ASP A 370 -1.69 -17.79 4.36
N LEU A 371 -1.88 -17.01 3.30
CA LEU A 371 -2.61 -15.73 3.36
C LEU A 371 -4.08 -15.87 3.79
N ARG A 372 -4.63 -17.09 3.73
CA ARG A 372 -6.01 -17.40 4.14
C ARG A 372 -6.13 -17.66 5.64
N GLU A 373 -5.02 -17.95 6.33
CA GLU A 373 -5.01 -18.26 7.76
C GLU A 373 -4.81 -16.99 8.58
N HIS A 374 -5.45 -16.95 9.75
CA HIS A 374 -5.20 -15.87 10.71
C HIS A 374 -3.77 -16.00 11.24
N PHE A 375 -2.94 -15.01 10.96
CA PHE A 375 -1.53 -14.99 11.35
C PHE A 375 -1.35 -14.30 12.71
N ILE A 376 -0.73 -14.99 13.65
CA ILE A 376 -0.32 -14.45 14.95
C ILE A 376 1.21 -14.43 15.00
N LEU A 377 1.77 -13.22 15.12
CA LEU A 377 3.22 -13.02 15.27
C LEU A 377 3.66 -13.40 16.68
N THR A 378 4.62 -14.34 16.77
CA THR A 378 5.19 -14.80 18.04
C THR A 378 6.73 -14.83 17.98
N ALA A 379 7.38 -14.97 19.12
CA ALA A 379 8.86 -15.00 19.23
C ALA A 379 9.52 -16.08 18.36
N ARG A 380 8.81 -17.17 18.03
CA ARG A 380 9.35 -18.24 17.17
C ARG A 380 9.79 -17.79 15.78
N TYR A 381 9.29 -16.67 15.32
CA TYR A 381 9.67 -16.10 14.02
C TYR A 381 10.84 -15.15 14.06
N LEU A 382 11.35 -14.83 15.28
CA LEU A 382 12.52 -13.98 15.43
C LEU A 382 13.79 -14.77 15.10
N LYS A 383 14.61 -14.23 14.18
CA LYS A 383 15.85 -14.84 13.73
C LYS A 383 16.93 -14.93 14.81
N HIS A 384 17.00 -13.90 15.65
CA HIS A 384 18.05 -13.75 16.66
C HIS A 384 17.62 -14.17 18.07
N TYR A 385 16.43 -14.76 18.20
CA TYR A 385 15.92 -15.27 19.45
C TYR A 385 16.43 -16.70 19.72
N ASN A 386 17.12 -16.89 20.83
CA ASN A 386 17.53 -18.20 21.27
C ASN A 386 16.62 -18.73 22.38
N LYS A 387 15.95 -19.85 22.11
CA LYS A 387 15.02 -20.47 23.08
C LYS A 387 15.71 -20.97 24.37
N ARG A 388 17.03 -21.10 24.39
CA ARG A 388 17.79 -21.62 25.53
C ARG A 388 18.33 -20.53 26.45
N ASP A 389 18.44 -19.30 25.95
CA ASP A 389 19.00 -18.18 26.70
C ASP A 389 17.93 -17.48 27.54
N GLU A 390 18.33 -16.88 28.64
CA GLU A 390 17.45 -16.11 29.52
C GLU A 390 16.86 -14.90 28.81
N LEU A 391 15.65 -14.48 29.21
CA LEU A 391 15.06 -13.22 28.77
C LEU A 391 15.34 -12.14 29.81
N LEU A 392 16.00 -11.08 29.38
CA LEU A 392 16.22 -9.87 30.16
C LEU A 392 15.09 -8.90 29.84
N VAL A 393 14.32 -8.49 30.84
CA VAL A 393 13.14 -7.65 30.67
C VAL A 393 13.31 -6.38 31.47
N GLY A 394 13.53 -5.26 30.80
CA GLY A 394 13.47 -3.93 31.37
C GLY A 394 12.01 -3.47 31.47
N TYR A 395 11.57 -3.03 32.65
CA TYR A 395 10.21 -2.55 32.88
C TYR A 395 10.22 -1.13 33.42
N ASP A 396 9.55 -0.24 32.72
CA ASP A 396 9.34 1.16 33.12
C ASP A 396 7.85 1.41 33.37
N PRO A 397 7.43 1.53 34.65
CA PRO A 397 6.05 1.82 35.02
C PRO A 397 5.76 3.33 34.95
N GLY A 398 4.57 3.69 34.50
CA GLY A 398 4.14 5.07 34.43
C GLY A 398 2.80 5.22 33.71
N HIS A 399 2.39 6.46 33.41
CA HIS A 399 1.24 6.71 32.54
C HIS A 399 1.46 6.15 31.13
N PHE A 400 2.71 6.07 30.70
CA PHE A 400 3.21 5.30 29.59
C PHE A 400 4.08 4.20 30.19
N SER A 401 3.56 2.99 30.21
CA SER A 401 4.30 1.82 30.72
C SER A 401 4.91 1.04 29.57
N SER A 402 6.16 0.59 29.72
CA SER A 402 6.86 -0.16 28.69
C SER A 402 7.64 -1.36 29.22
N LEU A 403 7.75 -2.39 28.36
CA LEU A 403 8.65 -3.53 28.53
C LEU A 403 9.60 -3.60 27.35
N VAL A 404 10.89 -3.72 27.63
CA VAL A 404 11.94 -3.96 26.62
C VAL A 404 12.53 -5.34 26.89
N VAL A 405 12.44 -6.24 25.93
CA VAL A 405 12.90 -7.62 26.06
C VAL A 405 14.14 -7.84 25.24
N GLY A 406 15.19 -8.36 25.87
CA GLY A 406 16.47 -8.66 25.25
C GLY A 406 17.05 -9.99 25.67
N GLN A 407 18.16 -10.36 25.04
CA GLN A 407 18.99 -11.50 25.39
C GLN A 407 20.47 -11.12 25.30
N GLU A 408 21.25 -11.60 26.24
CA GLU A 408 22.72 -11.52 26.12
C GLU A 408 23.25 -12.64 25.24
N LYS A 409 24.28 -12.31 24.49
CA LYS A 409 25.06 -13.25 23.70
C LYS A 409 26.53 -13.18 24.11
N ASP A 410 27.21 -14.30 23.98
CA ASP A 410 28.67 -14.42 24.17
C ASP A 410 29.16 -13.82 25.53
N TYR A 411 28.51 -14.24 26.63
CA TYR A 411 28.86 -13.83 28.00
C TYR A 411 28.84 -12.31 28.22
N GLY A 412 27.82 -11.62 27.72
CA GLY A 412 27.61 -10.19 27.94
C GLY A 412 28.35 -9.27 26.95
N SER A 413 29.00 -9.83 25.91
CA SER A 413 29.65 -9.01 24.89
C SER A 413 28.66 -8.30 23.96
N GLU A 414 27.45 -8.84 23.80
CA GLU A 414 26.39 -8.30 22.92
C GLU A 414 25.06 -8.42 23.63
N LEU A 415 24.34 -7.31 23.77
CA LEU A 415 22.93 -7.27 24.20
C LEU A 415 22.04 -7.10 22.99
N ARG A 416 21.19 -8.07 22.71
CA ARG A 416 20.21 -8.05 21.62
C ARG A 416 18.84 -7.67 22.15
N ILE A 417 18.33 -6.53 21.75
CA ILE A 417 16.95 -6.16 22.00
C ILE A 417 16.08 -6.86 20.95
N LEU A 418 15.14 -7.67 21.41
CA LEU A 418 14.30 -8.54 20.59
C LEU A 418 12.95 -7.93 20.29
N LYS A 419 12.33 -7.31 21.33
CA LYS A 419 10.95 -6.80 21.23
C LYS A 419 10.71 -5.74 22.30
N GLU A 420 9.89 -4.78 21.97
CA GLU A 420 9.32 -3.82 22.90
C GLU A 420 7.80 -3.96 22.96
N PHE A 421 7.21 -3.68 24.12
CA PHE A 421 5.79 -3.60 24.37
C PHE A 421 5.51 -2.33 25.15
N PHE A 422 4.37 -1.72 24.90
CA PHE A 422 3.96 -0.52 25.66
C PHE A 422 2.44 -0.43 25.75
N CYS A 423 1.98 0.25 26.78
CA CYS A 423 0.60 0.62 26.94
C CYS A 423 0.47 1.98 27.63
N TYR A 424 -0.69 2.59 27.45
CA TYR A 424 -1.07 3.86 28.09
C TYR A 424 -2.06 3.61 29.22
N TYR A 425 -2.03 4.48 30.21
CA TYR A 425 -3.08 4.51 31.24
C TYR A 425 -4.48 4.54 30.56
N PRO A 426 -5.49 3.76 31.02
CA PRO A 426 -5.52 2.96 32.26
C PRO A 426 -5.06 1.50 32.12
N ASP A 427 -4.60 1.05 30.96
CA ASP A 427 -4.31 -0.36 30.65
C ASP A 427 -2.89 -0.79 31.13
N GLU A 428 -2.54 -0.52 32.32
CA GLU A 428 -1.23 -0.70 32.94
C GLU A 428 -0.59 -2.11 32.81
N GLN A 429 0.02 -2.61 33.88
CA GLN A 429 0.77 -3.87 33.97
C GLN A 429 0.05 -5.12 33.39
N PRO A 430 -1.28 -5.32 33.59
CA PRO A 430 -1.93 -6.51 33.06
C PRO A 430 -1.91 -6.58 31.53
N GLU A 431 -2.04 -5.45 30.86
CA GLU A 431 -1.99 -5.39 29.39
C GLU A 431 -0.59 -5.68 28.88
N LEU A 432 0.48 -5.13 29.50
CA LEU A 432 1.86 -5.45 29.14
C LEU A 432 2.17 -6.95 29.35
N ALA A 433 1.69 -7.52 30.45
CA ALA A 433 1.84 -8.95 30.71
C ALA A 433 1.11 -9.80 29.66
N ARG A 434 -0.08 -9.37 29.23
CA ARG A 434 -0.85 -10.03 28.17
C ARG A 434 -0.09 -10.00 26.84
N GLN A 435 0.40 -8.82 26.41
CA GLN A 435 1.17 -8.65 25.18
C GLN A 435 2.46 -9.48 25.17
N PHE A 436 3.18 -9.47 26.31
CA PHE A 436 4.37 -10.29 26.50
C PHE A 436 4.05 -11.79 26.37
N TYR A 437 2.99 -12.26 27.05
CA TYR A 437 2.57 -13.64 27.02
C TYR A 437 2.10 -14.09 25.63
N GLU A 438 1.33 -13.27 24.93
CA GLU A 438 0.89 -13.56 23.56
C GLU A 438 2.07 -13.72 22.60
N PHE A 439 3.11 -12.92 22.77
CA PHE A 439 4.27 -12.96 21.89
C PHE A 439 5.29 -14.05 22.26
N PHE A 440 5.64 -14.17 23.55
CA PHE A 440 6.66 -15.11 24.04
C PHE A 440 6.06 -16.36 24.70
N GLY A 441 4.77 -16.38 25.04
CA GLY A 441 4.15 -17.28 25.99
C GLY A 441 4.33 -18.77 25.71
N GLN A 442 4.29 -19.21 24.47
CA GLN A 442 4.54 -20.62 24.13
C GLN A 442 6.00 -21.04 24.35
N ASP A 443 6.93 -20.09 24.32
CA ASP A 443 8.35 -20.33 24.45
C ASP A 443 8.91 -19.93 25.83
N ALA A 444 8.19 -19.09 26.59
CA ALA A 444 8.63 -18.53 27.86
C ALA A 444 8.24 -19.38 29.10
N VAL A 445 7.32 -20.33 28.99
CA VAL A 445 6.78 -21.12 30.11
C VAL A 445 7.85 -21.90 30.89
N ASN A 446 9.01 -22.17 30.28
CA ASN A 446 10.14 -22.87 30.91
C ASN A 446 11.44 -22.03 30.97
N LYS A 447 11.34 -20.70 30.86
CA LYS A 447 12.52 -19.83 30.82
C LYS A 447 12.71 -19.05 32.11
N HIS A 448 14.00 -18.85 32.43
CA HIS A 448 14.36 -17.81 33.39
C HIS A 448 14.15 -16.45 32.76
N ILE A 449 13.28 -15.65 33.41
CA ILE A 449 13.05 -14.25 33.07
C ILE A 449 13.68 -13.42 34.17
N ILE A 450 14.63 -12.57 33.80
CA ILE A 450 15.25 -11.63 34.72
C ILE A 450 14.59 -10.29 34.50
N LEU A 451 13.84 -9.82 35.48
CA LEU A 451 13.12 -8.55 35.44
C LEU A 451 13.96 -7.42 36.05
N TYR A 452 14.15 -6.35 35.32
CA TYR A 452 14.79 -5.12 35.74
C TYR A 452 13.75 -3.99 35.81
N PRO A 453 13.03 -3.84 36.95
CA PRO A 453 12.06 -2.77 37.10
C PRO A 453 12.78 -1.45 37.42
N ASP A 454 12.27 -0.32 36.91
CA ASP A 454 12.70 0.98 37.43
C ASP A 454 12.25 1.17 38.88
N ARG A 455 12.99 2.02 39.61
CA ARG A 455 12.72 2.33 41.04
C ARG A 455 11.31 2.87 41.27
N ALA A 456 10.72 3.56 40.29
CA ALA A 456 9.34 4.05 40.35
C ALA A 456 8.33 2.89 40.52
N GLY A 457 8.62 1.68 40.01
CA GLY A 457 7.78 0.50 40.16
C GLY A 457 7.67 -0.07 41.60
N ASN A 458 8.52 0.39 42.51
CA ASN A 458 8.51 -0.02 43.91
C ASN A 458 7.63 0.87 44.80
N LYS A 459 7.00 1.92 44.27
CA LYS A 459 6.06 2.77 45.02
C LYS A 459 4.77 2.03 45.25
N LYS A 460 4.29 1.99 46.51
CA LYS A 460 2.96 1.48 46.81
C LYS A 460 1.92 2.38 46.13
N LYS A 461 0.82 1.79 45.70
CA LYS A 461 -0.34 2.49 45.09
C LYS A 461 -0.91 3.64 45.95
N GLU A 462 -0.58 3.67 47.24
CA GLU A 462 -1.00 4.71 48.21
C GLU A 462 -0.16 5.99 48.12
N ASP A 463 0.95 5.98 47.42
CA ASP A 463 1.88 7.13 47.27
C ASP A 463 1.76 7.87 45.90
N LEU A 464 0.79 7.46 45.07
CA LEU A 464 0.39 8.07 43.80
C LEU A 464 -1.04 8.60 43.90
#